data_c867e0062145a54102bacd84927e278f
#
_entry.id   c867e0062145a54102bacd84927e278f
#
_cell.length_a   1.000
_cell.length_b   1.000
_cell.length_c   1.000
_cell.angle_alpha   90.00
_cell.angle_beta   90.00
_cell.angle_gamma   90.00
#
_symmetry.space_group_name_H-M   'P 1'
#
loop_
_entity.id
_entity.type
_entity.pdbx_description
1 polymer ?
#
loop_
_entity_poly.entity_id
_entity_poly.type
_entity_poly.pdbx_seq_one_letter_code
_entity_poly.pdbx_strand_id
1 'polypeptide(L)'
;MKSIEEQLFSIVQHTPDKVALISGETEVTYSQLWDYCLRAAYKLQNTYHLQKGDCVILSAAGHIEFVYVYFGVHLAGGICVPIDPDTNQTRFNHIETSTKPVCVMGTLHNVAHETINFSEVINGTEKAVFAVPDMSEIADVLFTTGTTGAPKGVALSYLNLAAAARNINEFIGNTADDVELLALPVSHSFGLGRMRCALTKGATVVMLGTFANVKKFFNEMKRCHVTMFAMVPASWGFIKKMSGKYIGKFADQLKFIEIGSSFMPKEEKEFLMVQLPHTRICMHYGSTEASRSAFMEFQAYKDNLLSAGKASPHTEIKIFSSEGKPLPLGEEGEVCVKGEHVACSYWNETPERFVSDFYDGYFRTGDCATMDEEGNIYLKSRIKEMINVGGKKVAPMEVEDILNTIPGIKESACIGIPDPDGVLGEVVKAFIVADESLTDEEIMSQLKPQLEVYKLPVEIERICEIPKTISGKIQRLKLKK
;
A
#
# COMPACT_ATOMS: atom_id res chain seq x y z
N MET A 1 -20.66 3.98 13.04
CA MET A 1 -20.27 3.71 11.62
C MET A 1 -20.71 2.29 11.30
N LYS A 2 -21.15 1.99 10.06
CA LYS A 2 -21.45 0.62 9.62
C LYS A 2 -20.16 -0.10 9.19
N SER A 3 -20.04 -1.39 9.47
CA SER A 3 -18.95 -2.22 8.96
C SER A 3 -18.98 -2.29 7.42
N ILE A 4 -17.88 -2.74 6.80
CA ILE A 4 -17.83 -2.90 5.32
C ILE A 4 -18.83 -3.98 4.85
N GLU A 5 -19.11 -5.00 5.66
CA GLU A 5 -20.09 -6.07 5.42
C GLU A 5 -21.51 -5.53 5.45
N GLU A 6 -21.86 -4.68 6.44
CA GLU A 6 -23.16 -4.01 6.50
C GLU A 6 -23.37 -3.05 5.32
N GLN A 7 -22.31 -2.34 4.90
CA GLN A 7 -22.37 -1.47 3.73
C GLN A 7 -22.60 -2.30 2.46
N LEU A 8 -21.84 -3.39 2.27
CA LEU A 8 -22.03 -4.32 1.15
C LEU A 8 -23.44 -4.93 1.16
N PHE A 9 -23.92 -5.40 2.31
CA PHE A 9 -25.28 -5.92 2.45
C PHE A 9 -26.34 -4.88 2.06
N SER A 10 -26.14 -3.62 2.47
CA SER A 10 -27.04 -2.53 2.07
C SER A 10 -27.08 -2.35 0.54
N ILE A 11 -25.94 -2.44 -0.15
CA ILE A 11 -25.90 -2.37 -1.62
C ILE A 11 -26.66 -3.56 -2.24
N VAL A 12 -26.43 -4.78 -1.73
CA VAL A 12 -27.14 -5.98 -2.19
C VAL A 12 -28.67 -5.82 -2.08
N GLN A 13 -29.16 -5.19 -1.02
CA GLN A 13 -30.61 -4.97 -0.83
C GLN A 13 -31.20 -3.93 -1.82
N HIS A 14 -30.40 -2.94 -2.25
CA HIS A 14 -30.90 -1.85 -3.09
C HIS A 14 -30.62 -2.08 -4.58
N THR A 15 -29.51 -2.73 -4.93
CA THR A 15 -29.08 -2.95 -6.32
C THR A 15 -28.60 -4.40 -6.55
N PRO A 16 -29.43 -5.43 -6.29
CA PRO A 16 -29.01 -6.84 -6.33
C PRO A 16 -28.50 -7.30 -7.70
N ASP A 17 -29.07 -6.79 -8.78
CA ASP A 17 -28.82 -7.25 -10.15
C ASP A 17 -27.66 -6.49 -10.80
N LYS A 18 -27.10 -5.47 -10.12
CA LYS A 18 -25.95 -4.73 -10.62
C LYS A 18 -24.70 -5.60 -10.60
N VAL A 19 -23.87 -5.50 -11.65
CA VAL A 19 -22.58 -6.20 -11.73
C VAL A 19 -21.63 -5.63 -10.66
N ALA A 20 -21.19 -6.50 -9.75
CA ALA A 20 -20.23 -6.19 -8.69
C ALA A 20 -18.80 -6.49 -9.14
N LEU A 21 -18.59 -7.63 -9.81
CA LEU A 21 -17.25 -8.12 -10.18
C LEU A 21 -17.24 -8.57 -11.63
N ILE A 22 -16.12 -8.30 -12.31
CA ILE A 22 -15.81 -8.77 -13.68
C ILE A 22 -14.43 -9.41 -13.68
N SER A 23 -14.31 -10.61 -14.27
CA SER A 23 -13.02 -11.26 -14.52
C SER A 23 -13.07 -11.97 -15.88
N GLY A 24 -12.36 -11.45 -16.90
CA GLY A 24 -12.52 -11.89 -18.28
C GLY A 24 -13.98 -11.76 -18.72
N GLU A 25 -14.57 -12.85 -19.20
CA GLU A 25 -15.98 -12.89 -19.63
C GLU A 25 -16.97 -13.19 -18.47
N THR A 26 -16.46 -13.44 -17.26
CA THR A 26 -17.31 -13.75 -16.11
C THR A 26 -17.76 -12.46 -15.44
N GLU A 27 -19.07 -12.30 -15.30
CA GLU A 27 -19.70 -11.20 -14.56
C GLU A 27 -20.46 -11.78 -13.36
N VAL A 28 -20.37 -11.11 -12.22
CA VAL A 28 -21.06 -11.49 -10.98
C VAL A 28 -21.80 -10.30 -10.43
N THR A 29 -23.10 -10.46 -10.21
CA THR A 29 -23.95 -9.41 -9.62
C THR A 29 -23.69 -9.28 -8.12
N TYR A 30 -24.16 -8.19 -7.50
CA TYR A 30 -24.12 -8.00 -6.04
C TYR A 30 -24.89 -9.11 -5.29
N SER A 31 -26.02 -9.54 -5.83
CA SER A 31 -26.81 -10.66 -5.27
C SER A 31 -26.00 -11.98 -5.32
N GLN A 32 -25.38 -12.29 -6.46
CA GLN A 32 -24.55 -13.48 -6.59
C GLN A 32 -23.30 -13.43 -5.71
N LEU A 33 -22.63 -12.26 -5.64
CA LEU A 33 -21.49 -12.05 -4.74
C LEU A 33 -21.87 -12.39 -3.30
N TRP A 34 -22.97 -11.83 -2.83
CA TRP A 34 -23.43 -12.05 -1.46
C TRP A 34 -23.80 -13.52 -1.20
N ASP A 35 -24.45 -14.15 -2.16
CA ASP A 35 -24.79 -15.57 -2.11
C ASP A 35 -23.53 -16.44 -1.93
N TYR A 36 -22.49 -16.20 -2.73
CA TYR A 36 -21.22 -16.91 -2.59
C TYR A 36 -20.52 -16.64 -1.25
N CYS A 37 -20.56 -15.40 -0.75
CA CYS A 37 -20.02 -15.06 0.57
C CYS A 37 -20.71 -15.84 1.69
N LEU A 38 -22.06 -15.94 1.65
CA LEU A 38 -22.82 -16.69 2.64
C LEU A 38 -22.60 -18.20 2.57
N ARG A 39 -22.40 -18.77 1.35
CA ARG A 39 -22.03 -20.18 1.18
C ARG A 39 -20.63 -20.45 1.74
N ALA A 40 -19.68 -19.59 1.44
CA ALA A 40 -18.34 -19.69 2.00
C ALA A 40 -18.37 -19.63 3.54
N ALA A 41 -19.11 -18.70 4.12
CA ALA A 41 -19.26 -18.58 5.56
C ALA A 41 -19.86 -19.87 6.17
N TYR A 42 -20.92 -20.42 5.56
CA TYR A 42 -21.54 -21.66 6.02
C TYR A 42 -20.56 -22.84 6.02
N LYS A 43 -19.80 -23.01 4.93
CA LYS A 43 -18.78 -24.08 4.79
C LYS A 43 -17.68 -23.93 5.82
N LEU A 44 -17.18 -22.70 6.02
CA LEU A 44 -16.15 -22.41 7.02
C LEU A 44 -16.61 -22.83 8.41
N GLN A 45 -17.83 -22.46 8.81
CA GLN A 45 -18.39 -22.80 10.13
C GLN A 45 -18.70 -24.29 10.30
N ASN A 46 -19.31 -24.94 9.29
CA ASN A 46 -19.88 -26.27 9.46
C ASN A 46 -18.98 -27.41 8.94
N THR A 47 -18.10 -27.15 7.96
CA THR A 47 -17.19 -28.19 7.40
C THR A 47 -15.79 -28.02 7.98
N TYR A 48 -15.30 -26.80 8.10
CA TYR A 48 -13.94 -26.52 8.61
C TYR A 48 -13.93 -26.11 10.08
N HIS A 49 -15.13 -26.09 10.73
CA HIS A 49 -15.32 -25.83 12.15
C HIS A 49 -14.73 -24.50 12.65
N LEU A 50 -14.65 -23.49 11.77
CA LEU A 50 -14.16 -22.16 12.09
C LEU A 50 -14.98 -21.58 13.24
N GLN A 51 -14.27 -21.18 14.30
CA GLN A 51 -14.83 -20.47 15.44
C GLN A 51 -14.53 -18.97 15.30
N LYS A 52 -15.30 -18.18 16.03
CA LYS A 52 -15.10 -16.73 16.07
C LYS A 52 -13.67 -16.37 16.52
N GLY A 53 -12.99 -15.54 15.74
CA GLY A 53 -11.61 -15.13 15.99
C GLY A 53 -10.51 -16.08 15.46
N ASP A 54 -10.91 -17.19 14.85
CA ASP A 54 -9.96 -18.07 14.19
C ASP A 54 -9.41 -17.44 12.89
N CYS A 55 -8.12 -17.69 12.60
CA CYS A 55 -7.48 -17.22 11.40
C CYS A 55 -7.69 -18.15 10.21
N VAL A 56 -7.87 -17.55 9.03
CA VAL A 56 -7.85 -18.24 7.73
C VAL A 56 -6.81 -17.59 6.84
N ILE A 57 -5.81 -18.35 6.40
CA ILE A 57 -4.84 -17.85 5.41
C ILE A 57 -5.47 -17.95 4.02
N LEU A 58 -5.47 -16.83 3.29
CA LEU A 58 -5.99 -16.73 1.93
C LEU A 58 -4.87 -16.39 0.96
N SER A 59 -4.62 -17.25 -0.04
CA SER A 59 -3.78 -16.88 -1.17
C SER A 59 -4.48 -15.80 -1.99
N ALA A 60 -3.90 -14.61 -1.98
CA ALA A 60 -4.47 -13.41 -2.57
C ALA A 60 -4.17 -13.31 -4.09
N ALA A 61 -4.36 -14.41 -4.82
CA ALA A 61 -4.35 -14.40 -6.27
C ALA A 61 -5.50 -13.52 -6.81
N GLY A 62 -5.28 -12.88 -7.96
CA GLY A 62 -6.26 -11.97 -8.57
C GLY A 62 -7.51 -12.68 -9.12
N HIS A 63 -8.03 -13.67 -8.42
CA HIS A 63 -9.23 -14.43 -8.76
C HIS A 63 -10.47 -13.84 -8.11
N ILE A 64 -11.58 -13.93 -8.80
CA ILE A 64 -12.88 -13.43 -8.34
C ILE A 64 -13.34 -14.15 -7.06
N GLU A 65 -13.02 -15.44 -6.94
CA GLU A 65 -13.35 -16.28 -5.80
C GLU A 65 -12.66 -15.83 -4.50
N PHE A 66 -11.50 -15.17 -4.59
CA PHE A 66 -10.87 -14.55 -3.42
C PHE A 66 -11.83 -13.58 -2.72
N VAL A 67 -12.57 -12.80 -3.49
CA VAL A 67 -13.52 -11.80 -2.94
C VAL A 67 -14.64 -12.49 -2.16
N TYR A 68 -15.16 -13.60 -2.69
CA TYR A 68 -16.21 -14.36 -2.03
C TYR A 68 -15.76 -14.93 -0.69
N VAL A 69 -14.57 -15.55 -0.69
CA VAL A 69 -14.02 -16.20 0.49
C VAL A 69 -13.53 -15.16 1.50
N TYR A 70 -12.97 -14.04 1.05
CA TYR A 70 -12.57 -12.93 1.92
C TYR A 70 -13.75 -12.44 2.79
N PHE A 71 -14.87 -12.05 2.15
CA PHE A 71 -16.06 -11.67 2.90
C PHE A 71 -16.71 -12.86 3.63
N GLY A 72 -16.62 -14.07 3.06
CA GLY A 72 -17.09 -15.29 3.70
C GLY A 72 -16.44 -15.57 5.06
N VAL A 73 -15.11 -15.34 5.16
CA VAL A 73 -14.39 -15.46 6.45
C VAL A 73 -14.90 -14.44 7.46
N HIS A 74 -15.09 -13.18 7.07
CA HIS A 74 -15.66 -12.15 7.94
C HIS A 74 -17.08 -12.52 8.40
N LEU A 75 -17.93 -12.97 7.47
CA LEU A 75 -19.31 -13.37 7.78
C LEU A 75 -19.38 -14.62 8.67
N ALA A 76 -18.35 -15.46 8.65
CA ALA A 76 -18.22 -16.59 9.55
C ALA A 76 -17.68 -16.21 10.95
N GLY A 77 -17.26 -14.96 11.14
CA GLY A 77 -16.63 -14.46 12.37
C GLY A 77 -15.12 -14.76 12.46
N GLY A 78 -14.50 -15.15 11.35
CA GLY A 78 -13.06 -15.41 11.25
C GLY A 78 -12.24 -14.19 10.94
N ILE A 79 -10.91 -14.35 11.01
CA ILE A 79 -9.90 -13.33 10.70
C ILE A 79 -9.22 -13.70 9.39
N CYS A 80 -9.25 -12.80 8.40
CA CYS A 80 -8.54 -12.98 7.15
C CYS A 80 -7.04 -12.69 7.28
N VAL A 81 -6.22 -13.61 6.77
CA VAL A 81 -4.76 -13.46 6.64
C VAL A 81 -4.38 -13.59 5.17
N PRO A 82 -4.54 -12.51 4.38
CA PRO A 82 -4.21 -12.57 2.94
C PRO A 82 -2.69 -12.58 2.76
N ILE A 83 -2.21 -13.52 1.94
CA ILE A 83 -0.78 -13.65 1.61
C ILE A 83 -0.58 -13.66 0.09
N ASP A 84 0.60 -13.28 -0.34
CA ASP A 84 0.99 -13.34 -1.75
C ASP A 84 1.10 -14.80 -2.22
N PRO A 85 0.53 -15.20 -3.37
CA PRO A 85 0.67 -16.55 -3.90
C PRO A 85 2.12 -16.98 -4.15
N ASP A 86 3.02 -16.02 -4.37
CA ASP A 86 4.46 -16.25 -4.53
C ASP A 86 5.26 -16.18 -3.22
N THR A 87 4.57 -16.12 -2.07
CA THR A 87 5.21 -16.20 -0.75
C THR A 87 6.15 -17.42 -0.67
N ASN A 88 7.38 -17.22 -0.19
CA ASN A 88 8.32 -18.31 0.02
C ASN A 88 8.02 -19.12 1.30
N GLN A 89 8.57 -20.33 1.37
CA GLN A 89 8.32 -21.28 2.47
C GLN A 89 8.67 -20.71 3.85
N THR A 90 9.79 -19.99 3.98
CA THR A 90 10.22 -19.42 5.27
C THR A 90 9.22 -18.39 5.79
N ARG A 91 8.76 -17.49 4.92
CA ARG A 91 7.75 -16.49 5.25
C ARG A 91 6.40 -17.12 5.56
N PHE A 92 6.00 -18.13 4.79
CA PHE A 92 4.77 -18.88 5.03
C PHE A 92 4.80 -19.55 6.41
N ASN A 93 5.85 -20.30 6.73
CA ASN A 93 6.00 -20.97 8.01
C ASN A 93 5.93 -20.01 9.21
N HIS A 94 6.51 -18.80 9.06
CA HIS A 94 6.41 -17.77 10.08
C HIS A 94 4.97 -17.30 10.28
N ILE A 95 4.24 -17.03 9.19
CA ILE A 95 2.84 -16.58 9.22
C ILE A 95 1.95 -17.69 9.81
N GLU A 96 2.09 -18.92 9.33
CA GLU A 96 1.32 -20.08 9.78
C GLU A 96 1.54 -20.34 11.28
N THR A 97 2.80 -20.38 11.72
CA THR A 97 3.12 -20.56 13.16
C THR A 97 2.56 -19.43 14.02
N SER A 98 2.59 -18.21 13.51
CA SER A 98 2.09 -17.02 14.21
C SER A 98 0.57 -16.98 14.31
N THR A 99 -0.14 -17.37 13.24
CA THR A 99 -1.60 -17.25 13.15
C THR A 99 -2.34 -18.54 13.52
N LYS A 100 -1.68 -19.69 13.44
CA LYS A 100 -2.27 -21.02 13.67
C LYS A 100 -3.61 -21.18 12.96
N PRO A 101 -3.66 -21.03 11.64
CA PRO A 101 -4.91 -20.94 10.90
C PRO A 101 -5.69 -22.26 10.96
N VAL A 102 -7.02 -22.17 10.94
CA VAL A 102 -7.89 -23.35 10.80
C VAL A 102 -7.69 -24.00 9.43
N CYS A 103 -7.46 -23.18 8.40
CA CYS A 103 -7.19 -23.65 7.05
C CYS A 103 -6.41 -22.62 6.23
N VAL A 104 -5.83 -23.13 5.14
CA VAL A 104 -5.13 -22.35 4.10
C VAL A 104 -5.86 -22.54 2.79
N MET A 105 -6.26 -21.45 2.13
CA MET A 105 -7.08 -21.50 0.92
C MET A 105 -6.43 -20.81 -0.27
N GLY A 106 -6.70 -21.34 -1.45
CA GLY A 106 -6.19 -20.84 -2.72
C GLY A 106 -4.82 -21.45 -3.08
N THR A 107 -4.25 -21.03 -4.21
CA THR A 107 -3.02 -21.60 -4.76
C THR A 107 -1.79 -20.87 -4.21
N LEU A 108 -0.82 -21.63 -3.73
CA LEU A 108 0.52 -21.15 -3.35
C LEU A 108 1.56 -21.78 -4.28
N HIS A 109 2.43 -20.96 -4.88
CA HIS A 109 3.36 -21.43 -5.92
C HIS A 109 4.68 -21.96 -5.35
N ASN A 110 5.16 -21.37 -4.25
CA ASN A 110 6.51 -21.61 -3.68
C ASN A 110 6.45 -22.24 -2.29
N VAL A 111 5.32 -22.86 -1.94
CA VAL A 111 5.08 -23.42 -0.61
C VAL A 111 4.58 -24.85 -0.75
N ALA A 112 5.24 -25.79 -0.07
CA ALA A 112 4.79 -27.18 0.03
C ALA A 112 3.78 -27.31 1.20
N HIS A 113 2.53 -26.95 0.95
CA HIS A 113 1.43 -27.03 1.91
C HIS A 113 0.15 -27.45 1.20
N GLU A 114 -0.65 -28.29 1.87
CA GLU A 114 -1.97 -28.64 1.36
C GLU A 114 -2.92 -27.43 1.49
N THR A 115 -3.57 -27.04 0.39
CA THR A 115 -4.48 -25.90 0.37
C THR A 115 -5.86 -26.32 -0.11
N ILE A 116 -6.88 -25.66 0.42
CA ILE A 116 -8.27 -25.83 0.01
C ILE A 116 -8.53 -24.92 -1.19
N ASN A 117 -9.15 -25.45 -2.23
CA ASN A 117 -9.52 -24.63 -3.38
C ASN A 117 -10.72 -23.73 -3.01
N PHE A 118 -10.72 -22.48 -3.46
CA PHE A 118 -11.84 -21.55 -3.23
C PHE A 118 -13.17 -22.11 -3.72
N SER A 119 -13.19 -22.84 -4.85
CA SER A 119 -14.39 -23.48 -5.39
C SER A 119 -15.04 -24.48 -4.41
N GLU A 120 -14.25 -25.12 -3.55
CA GLU A 120 -14.76 -26.09 -2.59
C GLU A 120 -15.64 -25.45 -1.50
N VAL A 121 -15.31 -24.19 -1.11
CA VAL A 121 -16.06 -23.48 -0.07
C VAL A 121 -17.29 -22.72 -0.59
N ILE A 122 -17.36 -22.46 -1.90
CA ILE A 122 -18.52 -21.79 -2.51
C ILE A 122 -19.52 -22.75 -3.13
N ASN A 123 -19.14 -24.04 -3.27
CA ASN A 123 -20.05 -25.09 -3.76
C ASN A 123 -21.07 -25.46 -2.70
N GLY A 124 -22.30 -25.77 -3.14
CA GLY A 124 -23.43 -26.12 -2.28
C GLY A 124 -24.53 -25.05 -2.30
N THR A 125 -25.58 -25.30 -1.55
CA THR A 125 -26.78 -24.43 -1.52
C THR A 125 -27.02 -23.81 -0.14
N GLU A 126 -26.39 -24.37 0.89
CA GLU A 126 -26.53 -23.92 2.27
C GLU A 126 -25.80 -22.59 2.48
N LYS A 127 -26.39 -21.74 3.30
CA LYS A 127 -25.93 -20.38 3.55
C LYS A 127 -25.91 -20.06 5.04
N ALA A 128 -24.89 -19.34 5.47
CA ALA A 128 -24.86 -18.74 6.80
C ALA A 128 -25.91 -17.62 6.92
N VAL A 129 -26.30 -17.33 8.15
CA VAL A 129 -27.13 -16.16 8.44
C VAL A 129 -26.21 -14.98 8.71
N PHE A 130 -26.46 -13.87 8.03
CA PHE A 130 -25.69 -12.64 8.26
C PHE A 130 -25.93 -12.12 9.69
N ALA A 131 -24.84 -11.92 10.40
CA ALA A 131 -24.81 -11.23 11.69
C ALA A 131 -23.88 -10.01 11.57
N VAL A 132 -24.29 -8.89 12.14
CA VAL A 132 -23.49 -7.67 12.18
C VAL A 132 -22.28 -7.92 13.07
N PRO A 133 -21.03 -7.69 12.57
CA PRO A 133 -19.85 -7.89 13.39
C PRO A 133 -19.71 -6.84 14.49
N ASP A 134 -19.06 -7.20 15.58
CA ASP A 134 -18.61 -6.22 16.57
C ASP A 134 -17.44 -5.42 15.98
N MET A 135 -17.58 -4.11 15.94
CA MET A 135 -16.62 -3.20 15.34
C MET A 135 -15.23 -3.22 16.00
N SER A 136 -15.14 -3.68 17.24
CA SER A 136 -13.88 -3.79 18.00
C SER A 136 -13.10 -5.08 17.70
N GLU A 137 -13.72 -6.08 17.07
CA GLU A 137 -13.08 -7.34 16.75
C GLU A 137 -12.12 -7.21 15.56
N ILE A 138 -11.09 -8.06 15.57
CA ILE A 138 -10.12 -8.12 14.47
C ILE A 138 -10.78 -8.81 13.27
N ALA A 139 -10.69 -8.17 12.11
CA ALA A 139 -11.16 -8.67 10.84
C ALA A 139 -10.01 -9.18 9.95
N ASP A 140 -8.91 -8.43 9.88
CA ASP A 140 -7.75 -8.76 9.05
C ASP A 140 -6.44 -8.77 9.86
N VAL A 141 -5.51 -9.64 9.48
CA VAL A 141 -4.09 -9.56 9.87
C VAL A 141 -3.23 -9.49 8.62
N LEU A 142 -2.61 -8.34 8.38
CA LEU A 142 -1.77 -8.10 7.21
C LEU A 142 -0.29 -8.15 7.58
N PHE A 143 0.46 -9.13 7.05
CA PHE A 143 1.88 -9.27 7.33
C PHE A 143 2.73 -8.35 6.46
N THR A 144 3.47 -7.44 7.11
CA THR A 144 4.39 -6.51 6.45
C THR A 144 5.79 -7.10 6.35
N THR A 145 6.57 -6.63 5.37
CA THR A 145 8.02 -6.88 5.32
C THR A 145 8.70 -5.90 6.28
N GLY A 146 8.78 -6.28 7.56
CA GLY A 146 9.39 -5.43 8.57
C GLY A 146 10.83 -5.04 8.23
N THR A 147 11.22 -3.81 8.56
CA THR A 147 12.62 -3.32 8.46
C THR A 147 13.59 -4.06 9.36
N THR A 148 13.10 -4.87 10.31
CA THR A 148 13.87 -5.63 11.29
C THR A 148 14.05 -7.12 10.97
N GLY A 149 13.61 -7.58 9.80
CA GLY A 149 13.84 -8.94 9.29
C GLY A 149 12.63 -9.86 9.35
N ALA A 150 11.97 -10.08 10.48
CA ALA A 150 10.78 -10.93 10.57
C ALA A 150 9.50 -10.15 10.19
N PRO A 151 8.58 -10.75 9.40
CA PRO A 151 7.30 -10.14 9.08
C PRO A 151 6.48 -9.90 10.36
N LYS A 152 5.90 -8.68 10.49
CA LYS A 152 4.96 -8.35 11.56
C LYS A 152 3.52 -8.40 11.03
N GLY A 153 2.62 -9.04 11.76
CA GLY A 153 1.19 -9.03 11.49
C GLY A 153 0.54 -7.75 12.04
N VAL A 154 -0.01 -6.93 11.19
CA VAL A 154 -0.79 -5.74 11.57
C VAL A 154 -2.24 -6.18 11.71
N ALA A 155 -2.80 -6.09 12.93
CA ALA A 155 -4.17 -6.45 13.22
C ALA A 155 -5.11 -5.25 12.99
N LEU A 156 -6.11 -5.44 12.16
CA LEU A 156 -7.09 -4.42 11.76
C LEU A 156 -8.48 -4.87 12.19
N SER A 157 -9.14 -4.06 13.01
CA SER A 157 -10.51 -4.31 13.42
C SER A 157 -11.52 -3.95 12.32
N TYR A 158 -12.77 -4.41 12.44
CA TYR A 158 -13.87 -3.97 11.58
C TYR A 158 -14.01 -2.44 11.56
N LEU A 159 -13.79 -1.78 12.71
CA LEU A 159 -13.76 -0.32 12.81
C LEU A 159 -12.65 0.28 11.94
N ASN A 160 -11.43 -0.25 12.02
CA ASN A 160 -10.29 0.26 11.24
C ASN A 160 -10.56 0.13 9.73
N LEU A 161 -11.13 -1.01 9.29
CA LEU A 161 -11.48 -1.24 7.88
C LEU A 161 -12.56 -0.27 7.39
N ALA A 162 -13.62 -0.10 8.19
CA ALA A 162 -14.72 0.81 7.87
C ALA A 162 -14.26 2.28 7.84
N ALA A 163 -13.45 2.69 8.81
CA ALA A 163 -12.89 4.04 8.88
C ALA A 163 -11.96 4.33 7.71
N ALA A 164 -11.07 3.41 7.36
CA ALA A 164 -10.22 3.54 6.18
C ALA A 164 -11.05 3.66 4.89
N ALA A 165 -12.05 2.80 4.71
CA ALA A 165 -12.94 2.86 3.54
C ALA A 165 -13.73 4.18 3.48
N ARG A 166 -14.24 4.69 4.61
CA ARG A 166 -14.90 6.00 4.70
C ARG A 166 -13.96 7.12 4.27
N ASN A 167 -12.78 7.23 4.87
CA ASN A 167 -11.82 8.30 4.64
C ASN A 167 -11.38 8.34 3.17
N ILE A 168 -11.08 7.17 2.59
CA ILE A 168 -10.68 7.03 1.19
C ILE A 168 -11.85 7.40 0.26
N ASN A 169 -13.04 6.84 0.49
CA ASN A 169 -14.20 7.10 -0.34
C ASN A 169 -14.64 8.56 -0.31
N GLU A 170 -14.51 9.24 0.83
CA GLU A 170 -14.81 10.65 0.97
C GLU A 170 -13.84 11.52 0.18
N PHE A 171 -12.53 11.22 0.24
CA PHE A 171 -11.53 11.95 -0.53
C PHE A 171 -11.67 11.71 -2.04
N ILE A 172 -11.81 10.45 -2.45
CA ILE A 172 -11.85 10.08 -3.89
C ILE A 172 -13.20 10.49 -4.52
N GLY A 173 -14.29 10.40 -3.77
CA GLY A 173 -15.64 10.62 -4.27
C GLY A 173 -16.15 9.43 -5.08
N ASN A 174 -15.87 8.20 -4.61
CA ASN A 174 -16.37 6.97 -5.24
C ASN A 174 -17.89 6.92 -5.24
N THR A 175 -18.47 6.50 -6.35
CA THR A 175 -19.90 6.35 -6.56
C THR A 175 -20.27 4.96 -7.09
N ALA A 176 -21.55 4.66 -7.12
CA ALA A 176 -22.05 3.41 -7.71
C ALA A 176 -21.74 3.31 -9.22
N ASP A 177 -21.62 4.43 -9.94
CA ASP A 177 -21.39 4.43 -11.39
C ASP A 177 -19.92 4.18 -11.77
N ASP A 178 -19.03 4.09 -10.77
CA ASP A 178 -17.62 3.88 -11.04
C ASP A 178 -17.30 2.42 -11.38
N VAL A 179 -16.29 2.25 -12.24
CA VAL A 179 -15.72 0.96 -12.60
C VAL A 179 -14.24 0.98 -12.24
N GLU A 180 -13.88 0.25 -11.21
CA GLU A 180 -12.51 0.12 -10.70
C GLU A 180 -11.78 -1.02 -11.38
N LEU A 181 -10.65 -0.75 -12.03
CA LEU A 181 -9.77 -1.82 -12.51
C LEU A 181 -8.73 -2.14 -11.45
N LEU A 182 -8.86 -3.32 -10.85
CA LEU A 182 -8.00 -3.80 -9.77
C LEU A 182 -6.86 -4.66 -10.31
N ALA A 183 -5.68 -4.07 -10.46
CA ALA A 183 -4.45 -4.73 -10.88
C ALA A 183 -3.41 -4.84 -9.75
N LEU A 184 -3.69 -4.21 -8.60
CA LEU A 184 -2.84 -4.29 -7.43
C LEU A 184 -3.07 -5.61 -6.66
N PRO A 185 -2.02 -6.18 -6.05
CA PRO A 185 -2.17 -7.37 -5.21
C PRO A 185 -3.12 -7.12 -4.03
N VAL A 186 -4.10 -8.00 -3.86
CA VAL A 186 -5.03 -7.97 -2.71
C VAL A 186 -4.44 -8.64 -1.45
N SER A 187 -3.17 -9.04 -1.48
CA SER A 187 -2.38 -9.41 -0.29
C SER A 187 -1.86 -8.19 0.50
N HIS A 188 -2.00 -6.98 -0.05
CA HIS A 188 -1.54 -5.75 0.55
C HIS A 188 -2.68 -4.78 0.82
N SER A 189 -2.52 -3.95 1.85
CA SER A 189 -3.52 -2.95 2.27
C SER A 189 -3.96 -2.01 1.13
N PHE A 190 -3.08 -1.76 0.14
CA PHE A 190 -3.41 -0.88 -0.99
C PHE A 190 -4.47 -1.51 -1.91
N GLY A 191 -4.20 -2.69 -2.49
CA GLY A 191 -5.15 -3.36 -3.38
C GLY A 191 -6.43 -3.80 -2.67
N LEU A 192 -6.28 -4.38 -1.47
CA LEU A 192 -7.40 -4.82 -0.65
C LEU A 192 -8.31 -3.64 -0.25
N GLY A 193 -7.71 -2.48 0.07
CA GLY A 193 -8.44 -1.25 0.38
C GLY A 193 -9.22 -0.72 -0.83
N ARG A 194 -8.66 -0.77 -2.05
CA ARG A 194 -9.39 -0.37 -3.28
C ARG A 194 -10.62 -1.25 -3.52
N MET A 195 -10.46 -2.57 -3.38
CA MET A 195 -11.57 -3.51 -3.49
C MET A 195 -12.70 -3.18 -2.52
N ARG A 196 -12.37 -2.96 -1.23
CA ARG A 196 -13.35 -2.59 -0.20
C ARG A 196 -14.04 -1.27 -0.52
N CYS A 197 -13.27 -0.24 -0.90
CA CYS A 197 -13.80 1.08 -1.23
C CYS A 197 -14.80 1.03 -2.39
N ALA A 198 -14.48 0.32 -3.47
CA ALA A 198 -15.36 0.18 -4.61
C ALA A 198 -16.66 -0.57 -4.25
N LEU A 199 -16.54 -1.75 -3.62
CA LEU A 199 -17.70 -2.59 -3.30
C LEU A 199 -18.64 -1.96 -2.28
N THR A 200 -18.12 -1.22 -1.28
CA THR A 200 -18.95 -0.52 -0.29
C THR A 200 -19.69 0.70 -0.85
N LYS A 201 -19.36 1.14 -2.05
CA LYS A 201 -20.08 2.20 -2.79
C LYS A 201 -20.99 1.68 -3.90
N GLY A 202 -21.03 0.37 -4.12
CA GLY A 202 -21.82 -0.22 -5.18
C GLY A 202 -21.18 -0.09 -6.56
N ALA A 203 -19.88 0.20 -6.64
CA ALA A 203 -19.12 0.25 -7.89
C ALA A 203 -18.85 -1.15 -8.44
N THR A 204 -18.47 -1.24 -9.72
CA THR A 204 -18.02 -2.50 -10.35
C THR A 204 -16.52 -2.64 -10.21
N VAL A 205 -16.02 -3.82 -9.84
CA VAL A 205 -14.58 -4.13 -9.78
C VAL A 205 -14.20 -5.10 -10.88
N VAL A 206 -13.27 -4.67 -11.75
CA VAL A 206 -12.66 -5.51 -12.80
C VAL A 206 -11.38 -6.12 -12.26
N MET A 207 -11.37 -7.43 -12.04
CA MET A 207 -10.24 -8.16 -11.48
C MET A 207 -9.20 -8.45 -12.57
N LEU A 208 -8.14 -7.65 -12.65
CA LEU A 208 -7.03 -7.85 -13.58
C LEU A 208 -5.87 -8.64 -12.96
N GLY A 209 -5.62 -8.43 -11.68
CA GLY A 209 -4.60 -9.11 -10.87
C GLY A 209 -3.18 -8.57 -11.03
N THR A 210 -2.77 -8.09 -12.21
CA THR A 210 -1.40 -7.60 -12.46
C THR A 210 -1.32 -6.65 -13.65
N PHE A 211 -0.34 -5.74 -13.63
CA PHE A 211 0.03 -4.89 -14.77
C PHE A 211 1.02 -5.54 -15.74
N ALA A 212 1.50 -6.76 -15.50
CA ALA A 212 2.51 -7.42 -16.33
C ALA A 212 2.10 -7.58 -17.79
N ASN A 213 0.80 -7.67 -18.08
CA ASN A 213 0.27 -7.66 -19.45
C ASN A 213 -0.39 -6.31 -19.77
N VAL A 214 0.42 -5.35 -20.24
CA VAL A 214 -0.03 -3.99 -20.58
C VAL A 214 -1.12 -3.99 -21.68
N LYS A 215 -1.05 -4.92 -22.63
CA LYS A 215 -2.09 -5.05 -23.68
C LYS A 215 -3.43 -5.46 -23.05
N LYS A 216 -3.43 -6.44 -22.14
CA LYS A 216 -4.64 -6.87 -21.42
C LYS A 216 -5.18 -5.71 -20.57
N PHE A 217 -4.32 -4.96 -19.87
CA PHE A 217 -4.70 -3.79 -19.10
C PHE A 217 -5.51 -2.79 -19.93
N PHE A 218 -5.00 -2.37 -21.09
CA PHE A 218 -5.72 -1.41 -21.95
C PHE A 218 -6.97 -2.02 -22.61
N ASN A 219 -6.96 -3.31 -22.93
CA ASN A 219 -8.15 -3.97 -23.46
C ASN A 219 -9.28 -4.00 -22.43
N GLU A 220 -8.99 -4.32 -21.16
CA GLU A 220 -9.99 -4.30 -20.09
C GLU A 220 -10.47 -2.88 -19.80
N MET A 221 -9.56 -1.88 -19.78
CA MET A 221 -9.95 -0.48 -19.66
C MET A 221 -10.99 -0.08 -20.69
N LYS A 222 -10.79 -0.46 -21.95
CA LYS A 222 -11.72 -0.15 -23.04
C LYS A 222 -13.00 -0.97 -22.94
N ARG A 223 -12.90 -2.30 -22.74
CA ARG A 223 -14.03 -3.25 -22.72
C ARG A 223 -15.02 -2.93 -21.61
N CYS A 224 -14.50 -2.67 -20.41
CA CYS A 224 -15.31 -2.46 -19.20
C CYS A 224 -15.61 -0.97 -18.93
N HIS A 225 -15.20 -0.04 -19.80
CA HIS A 225 -15.36 1.40 -19.58
C HIS A 225 -14.84 1.85 -18.21
N VAL A 226 -13.64 1.39 -17.84
CA VAL A 226 -13.01 1.66 -16.54
C VAL A 226 -12.91 3.15 -16.27
N THR A 227 -13.41 3.61 -15.13
CA THR A 227 -13.37 5.03 -14.73
C THR A 227 -12.24 5.33 -13.76
N MET A 228 -11.72 4.30 -13.08
CA MET A 228 -10.66 4.47 -12.09
C MET A 228 -9.80 3.23 -11.94
N PHE A 229 -8.58 3.46 -11.51
CA PHE A 229 -7.65 2.40 -11.10
C PHE A 229 -6.59 2.94 -10.15
N ALA A 230 -5.88 2.03 -9.49
CA ALA A 230 -4.76 2.38 -8.64
C ALA A 230 -3.48 1.65 -9.08
N MET A 231 -2.32 2.29 -8.90
CA MET A 231 -1.02 1.73 -9.28
C MET A 231 0.09 2.19 -8.35
N VAL A 232 1.22 1.49 -8.38
CA VAL A 232 2.47 1.97 -7.79
C VAL A 232 3.35 2.63 -8.86
N PRO A 233 4.29 3.53 -8.51
CA PRO A 233 5.18 4.17 -9.48
C PRO A 233 5.93 3.19 -10.40
N ALA A 234 6.35 2.04 -9.87
CA ALA A 234 7.00 0.99 -10.68
C ALA A 234 6.07 0.44 -11.78
N SER A 235 4.79 0.22 -11.48
CA SER A 235 3.79 -0.20 -12.47
C SER A 235 3.59 0.87 -13.55
N TRP A 236 3.56 2.15 -13.16
CA TRP A 236 3.50 3.26 -14.10
C TRP A 236 4.73 3.28 -15.03
N GLY A 237 5.93 3.18 -14.48
CA GLY A 237 7.17 3.12 -15.27
C GLY A 237 7.14 2.00 -16.31
N PHE A 238 6.64 0.82 -15.94
CA PHE A 238 6.46 -0.32 -16.85
C PHE A 238 5.41 -0.03 -17.93
N ILE A 239 4.23 0.48 -17.57
CA ILE A 239 3.15 0.84 -18.52
C ILE A 239 3.67 1.88 -19.52
N LYS A 240 4.33 2.96 -19.04
CA LYS A 240 4.89 4.02 -19.87
C LYS A 240 5.96 3.48 -20.84
N LYS A 241 6.88 2.64 -20.34
CA LYS A 241 7.93 2.00 -21.16
C LYS A 241 7.33 1.18 -22.31
N MET A 242 6.26 0.43 -22.05
CA MET A 242 5.66 -0.48 -23.03
C MET A 242 4.66 0.21 -23.98
N SER A 243 4.07 1.33 -23.59
CA SER A 243 2.96 1.96 -24.34
C SER A 243 3.13 3.44 -24.64
N GLY A 244 4.19 4.08 -24.13
CA GLY A 244 4.44 5.51 -24.34
C GLY A 244 3.29 6.40 -23.82
N LYS A 245 2.69 7.15 -24.72
CA LYS A 245 1.58 8.08 -24.44
C LYS A 245 0.18 7.45 -24.56
N TYR A 246 0.08 6.14 -24.72
CA TYR A 246 -1.20 5.49 -25.05
C TYR A 246 -2.27 5.69 -23.97
N ILE A 247 -1.88 5.87 -22.71
CA ILE A 247 -2.79 6.18 -21.61
C ILE A 247 -3.66 7.42 -21.90
N GLY A 248 -3.14 8.39 -22.63
CA GLY A 248 -3.86 9.61 -22.99
C GLY A 248 -5.12 9.37 -23.84
N LYS A 249 -5.27 8.20 -24.49
CA LYS A 249 -6.51 7.83 -25.19
C LYS A 249 -7.71 7.63 -24.26
N PHE A 250 -7.48 7.56 -22.97
CA PHE A 250 -8.49 7.35 -21.94
C PHE A 250 -8.76 8.62 -21.12
N ALA A 251 -8.26 9.78 -21.56
CA ALA A 251 -8.38 11.06 -20.83
C ALA A 251 -9.84 11.48 -20.56
N ASP A 252 -10.76 11.18 -21.48
CA ASP A 252 -12.19 11.51 -21.33
C ASP A 252 -12.98 10.42 -20.58
N GLN A 253 -12.37 9.25 -20.36
CA GLN A 253 -12.99 8.10 -19.69
C GLN A 253 -12.60 8.02 -18.21
N LEU A 254 -11.31 8.28 -17.92
CA LEU A 254 -10.76 8.13 -16.57
C LEU A 254 -11.14 9.31 -15.68
N LYS A 255 -11.85 9.01 -14.60
CA LYS A 255 -12.24 9.96 -13.57
C LYS A 255 -11.15 10.13 -12.50
N PHE A 256 -10.50 9.02 -12.11
CA PHE A 256 -9.57 9.02 -10.99
C PHE A 256 -8.44 8.00 -11.12
N ILE A 257 -7.24 8.39 -10.70
CA ILE A 257 -6.09 7.47 -10.55
C ILE A 257 -5.44 7.69 -9.18
N GLU A 258 -5.30 6.60 -8.41
CA GLU A 258 -4.56 6.60 -7.15
C GLU A 258 -3.16 6.02 -7.32
N ILE A 259 -2.14 6.72 -6.84
CA ILE A 259 -0.74 6.27 -6.85
C ILE A 259 -0.25 6.22 -5.41
N GLY A 260 0.57 5.24 -5.06
CA GLY A 260 1.08 5.13 -3.69
C GLY A 260 2.20 4.12 -3.51
N SER A 261 2.55 3.88 -2.28
CA SER A 261 3.58 2.95 -1.80
C SER A 261 5.03 3.39 -1.94
N SER A 262 5.39 4.24 -2.89
CA SER A 262 6.76 4.75 -3.06
C SER A 262 6.78 6.13 -3.70
N PHE A 263 7.94 6.77 -3.68
CA PHE A 263 8.17 8.07 -4.32
C PHE A 263 7.95 7.98 -5.85
N MET A 264 7.43 9.06 -6.42
CA MET A 264 7.27 9.26 -7.85
C MET A 264 7.92 10.58 -8.26
N PRO A 265 8.86 10.58 -9.25
CA PRO A 265 9.52 11.79 -9.72
C PRO A 265 8.53 12.86 -10.21
N LYS A 266 8.90 14.12 -10.06
CA LYS A 266 8.08 15.28 -10.48
C LYS A 266 7.72 15.20 -11.96
N GLU A 267 8.68 14.86 -12.80
CA GLU A 267 8.53 14.76 -14.26
C GLU A 267 7.48 13.71 -14.65
N GLU A 268 7.40 12.62 -13.90
CA GLU A 268 6.40 11.58 -14.13
C GLU A 268 4.99 12.03 -13.74
N LYS A 269 4.87 12.82 -12.66
CA LYS A 269 3.62 13.45 -12.25
C LYS A 269 3.14 14.45 -13.30
N GLU A 270 4.03 15.33 -13.77
CA GLU A 270 3.78 16.30 -14.84
C GLU A 270 3.38 15.62 -16.16
N PHE A 271 4.09 14.53 -16.51
CA PHE A 271 3.75 13.75 -17.69
C PHE A 271 2.31 13.21 -17.64
N LEU A 272 1.91 12.63 -16.49
CA LEU A 272 0.55 12.12 -16.31
C LEU A 272 -0.50 13.24 -16.39
N MET A 273 -0.26 14.39 -15.77
CA MET A 273 -1.17 15.54 -15.86
C MET A 273 -1.37 16.03 -17.30
N VAL A 274 -0.31 16.01 -18.12
CA VAL A 274 -0.39 16.38 -19.55
C VAL A 274 -1.18 15.34 -20.35
N GLN A 275 -0.98 14.03 -20.07
CA GLN A 275 -1.69 12.97 -20.81
C GLN A 275 -3.16 12.85 -20.39
N LEU A 276 -3.51 13.24 -19.16
CA LEU A 276 -4.81 13.03 -18.53
C LEU A 276 -5.32 14.34 -17.88
N PRO A 277 -5.58 15.39 -18.68
CA PRO A 277 -5.85 16.74 -18.16
C PRO A 277 -7.16 16.86 -17.35
N HIS A 278 -8.10 15.94 -17.54
CA HIS A 278 -9.41 15.94 -16.87
C HIS A 278 -9.53 14.88 -15.77
N THR A 279 -8.52 14.00 -15.64
CA THR A 279 -8.49 12.95 -14.63
C THR A 279 -7.94 13.51 -13.32
N ARG A 280 -8.63 13.29 -12.20
CA ARG A 280 -8.06 13.54 -10.88
C ARG A 280 -6.99 12.47 -10.60
N ILE A 281 -5.75 12.90 -10.41
CA ILE A 281 -4.63 12.00 -10.10
C ILE A 281 -4.11 12.38 -8.73
N CYS A 282 -4.02 11.41 -7.83
CA CYS A 282 -3.47 11.66 -6.50
C CYS A 282 -2.38 10.66 -6.12
N MET A 283 -1.50 11.11 -5.24
CA MET A 283 -0.67 10.21 -4.43
C MET A 283 -1.20 10.18 -3.01
N HIS A 284 -1.08 9.01 -2.37
CA HIS A 284 -1.31 8.88 -0.95
C HIS A 284 -0.02 8.57 -0.19
N TYR A 285 0.02 9.02 1.06
CA TYR A 285 0.97 8.63 2.07
C TYR A 285 0.29 7.76 3.13
N GLY A 286 0.95 6.70 3.57
CA GLY A 286 0.49 5.81 4.62
C GLY A 286 1.27 4.51 4.71
N SER A 287 0.95 3.72 5.70
CA SER A 287 1.48 2.38 5.95
C SER A 287 0.36 1.36 6.07
N THR A 288 0.67 0.10 6.34
CA THR A 288 -0.34 -0.90 6.64
C THR A 288 -1.07 -0.57 7.95
N GLU A 289 -0.33 -0.03 8.94
CA GLU A 289 -0.82 0.37 10.25
C GLU A 289 -1.70 1.64 10.20
N ALA A 290 -1.48 2.52 9.21
CA ALA A 290 -2.20 3.77 9.06
C ALA A 290 -2.42 4.07 7.56
N SER A 291 -3.41 3.38 6.98
CA SER A 291 -3.62 3.35 5.54
C SER A 291 -4.18 4.68 5.01
N ARG A 292 -3.51 5.28 4.01
CA ARG A 292 -3.91 6.54 3.36
C ARG A 292 -4.11 7.68 4.36
N SER A 293 -3.11 7.91 5.19
CA SER A 293 -3.16 8.98 6.18
C SER A 293 -3.11 10.38 5.57
N ALA A 294 -2.50 10.54 4.40
CA ALA A 294 -2.51 11.80 3.66
C ALA A 294 -2.71 11.57 2.16
N PHE A 295 -3.19 12.61 1.48
CA PHE A 295 -3.37 12.65 0.03
C PHE A 295 -2.82 13.94 -0.57
N MET A 296 -2.23 13.82 -1.77
CA MET A 296 -1.81 14.92 -2.62
C MET A 296 -2.40 14.75 -4.01
N GLU A 297 -3.25 15.68 -4.46
CA GLU A 297 -3.83 15.69 -5.81
C GLU A 297 -2.95 16.52 -6.74
N PHE A 298 -2.50 15.97 -7.87
CA PHE A 298 -1.48 16.58 -8.72
C PHE A 298 -1.86 17.96 -9.24
N GLN A 299 -3.07 18.13 -9.77
CA GLN A 299 -3.51 19.42 -10.31
C GLN A 299 -3.63 20.50 -9.22
N ALA A 300 -4.09 20.14 -8.03
CA ALA A 300 -4.18 21.08 -6.89
C ALA A 300 -2.79 21.47 -6.36
N TYR A 301 -1.81 20.61 -6.54
CA TYR A 301 -0.43 20.76 -6.06
C TYR A 301 0.60 20.97 -7.18
N LYS A 302 0.18 21.44 -8.37
CA LYS A 302 1.06 21.59 -9.54
C LYS A 302 2.35 22.37 -9.26
N ASP A 303 2.31 23.34 -8.34
CA ASP A 303 3.44 24.16 -7.95
C ASP A 303 4.23 23.54 -6.77
N ASN A 304 3.74 22.42 -6.19
CA ASN A 304 4.30 21.76 -5.01
C ASN A 304 4.20 20.22 -5.09
N LEU A 305 4.67 19.64 -6.19
CA LEU A 305 4.58 18.21 -6.47
C LEU A 305 5.50 17.32 -5.58
N LEU A 306 6.35 17.91 -4.73
CA LEU A 306 7.23 17.18 -3.80
C LEU A 306 6.55 16.90 -2.46
N SER A 307 5.43 17.55 -2.14
CA SER A 307 4.66 17.28 -0.94
C SER A 307 4.07 15.87 -0.95
N ALA A 308 3.91 15.24 0.22
CA ALA A 308 3.09 14.05 0.43
C ALA A 308 1.60 14.38 0.64
N GLY A 309 1.24 15.67 0.58
CA GLY A 309 -0.12 16.17 0.73
C GLY A 309 -0.50 16.52 2.15
N LYS A 310 -1.81 16.57 2.39
CA LYS A 310 -2.44 16.89 3.68
C LYS A 310 -3.14 15.67 4.27
N ALA A 311 -3.43 15.75 5.56
CA ALA A 311 -4.20 14.71 6.26
C ALA A 311 -5.49 14.35 5.50
N SER A 312 -5.76 13.05 5.39
CA SER A 312 -7.00 12.55 4.79
C SER A 312 -8.22 12.90 5.67
N PRO A 313 -9.45 12.82 5.15
CA PRO A 313 -10.64 13.03 5.97
C PRO A 313 -10.61 12.20 7.26
N HIS A 314 -11.07 12.79 8.38
CA HIS A 314 -11.09 12.17 9.71
C HIS A 314 -9.73 11.66 10.23
N THR A 315 -8.65 12.26 9.76
CA THR A 315 -7.27 11.95 10.16
C THR A 315 -6.60 13.20 10.69
N GLU A 316 -5.84 13.05 11.78
CA GLU A 316 -4.96 14.09 12.29
C GLU A 316 -3.51 13.65 12.09
N ILE A 317 -2.66 14.58 11.64
CA ILE A 317 -1.21 14.36 11.51
C ILE A 317 -0.51 15.48 12.25
N LYS A 318 0.51 15.11 13.03
CA LYS A 318 1.41 16.04 13.70
C LYS A 318 2.86 15.56 13.57
N ILE A 319 3.78 16.50 13.68
CA ILE A 319 5.21 16.22 13.74
C ILE A 319 5.64 16.25 15.21
N PHE A 320 6.36 15.22 15.65
CA PHE A 320 6.81 15.08 17.03
C PHE A 320 8.34 15.01 17.11
N SER A 321 8.88 15.56 18.19
CA SER A 321 10.29 15.37 18.54
C SER A 321 10.57 13.94 19.00
N SER A 322 11.86 13.59 19.11
CA SER A 322 12.29 12.30 19.69
C SER A 322 11.87 12.09 21.15
N GLU A 323 11.52 13.18 21.86
CA GLU A 323 11.02 13.16 23.24
C GLU A 323 9.48 13.00 23.31
N GLY A 324 8.79 12.87 22.17
CA GLY A 324 7.34 12.72 22.12
C GLY A 324 6.57 14.01 22.34
N LYS A 325 7.15 15.18 22.04
CA LYS A 325 6.48 16.49 22.10
C LYS A 325 6.11 16.96 20.70
N PRO A 326 4.88 17.48 20.48
CA PRO A 326 4.54 18.10 19.21
C PRO A 326 5.48 19.27 18.89
N LEU A 327 5.95 19.32 17.64
CA LEU A 327 6.83 20.38 17.15
C LEU A 327 6.04 21.51 16.47
N PRO A 328 6.54 22.75 16.50
CA PRO A 328 6.04 23.84 15.67
C PRO A 328 6.10 23.51 14.17
N LEU A 329 5.29 24.23 13.38
CA LEU A 329 5.32 24.13 11.92
C LEU A 329 6.70 24.50 11.38
N GLY A 330 7.16 23.77 10.36
CA GLY A 330 8.47 23.95 9.74
C GLY A 330 9.62 23.19 10.42
N GLU A 331 9.45 22.74 11.66
CA GLU A 331 10.46 21.92 12.34
C GLU A 331 10.40 20.45 11.88
N GLU A 332 11.58 19.82 11.87
CA GLU A 332 11.75 18.44 11.43
C GLU A 332 11.56 17.46 12.60
N GLY A 333 10.75 16.43 12.38
CA GLY A 333 10.51 15.39 13.37
C GLY A 333 9.74 14.19 12.82
N GLU A 334 9.27 13.32 13.72
CA GLU A 334 8.54 12.11 13.37
C GLU A 334 7.09 12.42 13.00
N VAL A 335 6.65 11.92 11.83
CA VAL A 335 5.24 11.95 11.44
C VAL A 335 4.45 11.04 12.35
N CYS A 336 3.46 11.58 13.04
CA CYS A 336 2.56 10.79 13.87
C CYS A 336 1.11 11.00 13.45
N VAL A 337 0.35 9.90 13.41
CA VAL A 337 -0.99 9.84 12.83
C VAL A 337 -2.01 9.40 13.86
N LYS A 338 -3.17 10.08 13.89
CA LYS A 338 -4.32 9.73 14.73
C LYS A 338 -5.59 9.61 13.89
N GLY A 339 -6.37 8.59 14.15
CA GLY A 339 -7.66 8.35 13.50
C GLY A 339 -8.15 6.92 13.69
N GLU A 340 -9.44 6.70 13.49
CA GLU A 340 -10.07 5.37 13.64
C GLU A 340 -9.54 4.33 12.62
N HIS A 341 -8.88 4.77 11.54
CA HIS A 341 -8.26 3.90 10.54
C HIS A 341 -6.89 3.35 10.95
N VAL A 342 -6.31 3.85 12.05
CA VAL A 342 -5.04 3.34 12.61
C VAL A 342 -5.29 1.96 13.22
N ALA A 343 -4.40 1.01 12.94
CA ALA A 343 -4.46 -0.36 13.41
C ALA A 343 -4.68 -0.45 14.94
N CYS A 344 -5.35 -1.49 15.38
CA CYS A 344 -5.63 -1.67 16.80
C CYS A 344 -4.50 -2.36 17.57
N SER A 345 -3.68 -3.17 16.90
CA SER A 345 -2.53 -3.87 17.51
C SER A 345 -1.60 -4.48 16.45
N TYR A 346 -0.48 -5.01 16.91
CA TYR A 346 0.25 -6.06 16.18
C TYR A 346 -0.19 -7.43 16.66
N TRP A 347 -0.29 -8.38 15.72
CA TRP A 347 -0.69 -9.74 16.01
C TRP A 347 0.30 -10.44 16.95
N ASN A 348 -0.21 -11.05 18.01
CA ASN A 348 0.56 -11.70 19.07
C ASN A 348 1.49 -10.77 19.88
N GLU A 349 1.35 -9.45 19.77
CA GLU A 349 2.02 -8.53 20.68
C GLU A 349 1.08 -8.10 21.82
N THR A 350 1.67 -7.74 22.97
CA THR A 350 0.87 -7.23 24.09
C THR A 350 0.37 -5.82 23.82
N PRO A 351 -0.77 -5.39 24.37
CA PRO A 351 -1.26 -4.02 24.22
C PRO A 351 -0.22 -2.97 24.63
N GLU A 352 0.56 -3.23 25.69
CA GLU A 352 1.61 -2.32 26.18
C GLU A 352 2.70 -2.12 25.13
N ARG A 353 3.07 -3.18 24.40
CA ARG A 353 4.06 -3.09 23.32
C ARG A 353 3.54 -2.22 22.17
N PHE A 354 2.27 -2.36 21.79
CA PHE A 354 1.67 -1.55 20.74
C PHE A 354 1.54 -0.07 21.18
N VAL A 355 1.11 0.19 22.42
CA VAL A 355 1.01 1.55 22.97
C VAL A 355 2.36 2.26 22.97
N SER A 356 3.49 1.55 23.09
CA SER A 356 4.82 2.16 22.99
C SER A 356 5.15 2.75 21.61
N ASP A 357 4.39 2.40 20.59
CA ASP A 357 4.49 2.99 19.25
C ASP A 357 3.57 4.24 19.09
N PHE A 358 3.15 4.87 20.20
CA PHE A 358 2.34 6.10 20.19
C PHE A 358 2.95 7.21 21.01
N TYR A 359 2.71 8.45 20.54
CA TYR A 359 2.89 9.67 21.32
C TYR A 359 1.52 10.34 21.48
N ASP A 360 1.05 10.51 22.70
CA ASP A 360 -0.21 11.19 23.02
C ASP A 360 -1.42 10.73 22.15
N GLY A 361 -1.51 9.42 21.91
CA GLY A 361 -2.56 8.81 21.07
C GLY A 361 -2.34 8.95 19.56
N TYR A 362 -1.19 9.45 19.11
CA TYR A 362 -0.77 9.48 17.72
C TYR A 362 0.20 8.33 17.44
N PHE A 363 -0.13 7.50 16.47
CA PHE A 363 0.73 6.40 16.02
C PHE A 363 1.99 6.93 15.35
N ARG A 364 3.13 6.44 15.77
CA ARG A 364 4.46 6.77 15.26
C ARG A 364 4.73 6.02 13.97
N THR A 365 4.85 6.74 12.85
CA THR A 365 5.06 6.09 11.55
C THR A 365 6.50 5.63 11.32
N GLY A 366 7.45 6.19 12.07
CA GLY A 366 8.88 6.03 11.85
C GLY A 366 9.41 6.81 10.64
N ASP A 367 8.59 7.67 10.04
CA ASP A 367 9.00 8.58 8.96
C ASP A 367 9.31 9.96 9.52
N CYS A 368 10.38 10.58 9.03
CA CYS A 368 10.79 11.94 9.35
C CYS A 368 10.25 12.91 8.30
N ALA A 369 9.68 14.02 8.71
CA ALA A 369 9.14 15.05 7.83
C ALA A 369 9.13 16.44 8.48
N THR A 370 8.86 17.44 7.65
CA THR A 370 8.39 18.78 8.07
C THR A 370 6.95 18.97 7.64
N MET A 371 6.25 19.92 8.29
CA MET A 371 4.90 20.33 7.92
C MET A 371 4.86 21.86 7.77
N ASP A 372 4.30 22.37 6.67
CA ASP A 372 4.14 23.80 6.45
C ASP A 372 2.87 24.38 7.11
N GLU A 373 2.68 25.70 6.99
CA GLU A 373 1.54 26.43 7.56
C GLU A 373 0.19 25.99 6.95
N GLU A 374 0.22 25.44 5.77
CA GLU A 374 -0.98 24.92 5.09
C GLU A 374 -1.30 23.47 5.46
N GLY A 375 -0.44 22.80 6.24
CA GLY A 375 -0.55 21.40 6.64
C GLY A 375 -0.03 20.40 5.60
N ASN A 376 0.75 20.85 4.62
CA ASN A 376 1.43 19.97 3.69
C ASN A 376 2.62 19.28 4.35
N ILE A 377 2.78 18.00 4.09
CA ILE A 377 3.83 17.16 4.67
C ILE A 377 4.94 16.96 3.63
N TYR A 378 6.18 17.16 4.05
CA TYR A 378 7.37 16.95 3.22
C TYR A 378 8.24 15.87 3.87
N LEU A 379 8.13 14.65 3.30
CA LEU A 379 8.88 13.51 3.79
C LEU A 379 10.38 13.70 3.53
N LYS A 380 11.20 13.36 4.51
CA LYS A 380 12.68 13.44 4.46
C LYS A 380 13.31 12.05 4.39
N SER A 381 12.94 11.15 5.31
CA SER A 381 13.53 9.80 5.39
C SER A 381 12.76 8.92 6.36
N ARG A 382 13.15 7.65 6.43
CA ARG A 382 12.87 6.81 7.59
C ARG A 382 13.81 7.17 8.74
N ILE A 383 13.29 7.28 9.96
CA ILE A 383 14.12 7.58 11.16
C ILE A 383 15.24 6.55 11.33
N LYS A 384 14.95 5.27 11.08
CA LYS A 384 15.93 4.16 11.15
C LYS A 384 16.93 4.14 10.00
N GLU A 385 16.70 4.89 8.94
CA GLU A 385 17.57 4.99 7.76
C GLU A 385 18.40 6.28 7.76
N MET A 386 18.15 7.20 8.72
CA MET A 386 18.94 8.41 8.89
C MET A 386 20.41 8.05 9.16
N ILE A 387 21.31 8.65 8.38
CA ILE A 387 22.77 8.47 8.50
C ILE A 387 23.28 9.48 9.51
N ASN A 388 24.09 9.05 10.47
CA ASN A 388 24.61 9.92 11.52
C ASN A 388 26.08 10.29 11.24
N VAL A 389 26.30 11.37 10.55
CA VAL A 389 27.64 11.85 10.17
C VAL A 389 28.15 12.84 11.20
N GLY A 390 28.99 12.38 12.12
CA GLY A 390 29.59 13.27 13.16
C GLY A 390 28.54 13.95 14.05
N GLY A 391 27.44 13.27 14.37
CA GLY A 391 26.34 13.82 15.16
C GLY A 391 25.30 14.60 14.32
N LYS A 392 25.55 14.83 13.03
CA LYS A 392 24.59 15.46 12.11
C LYS A 392 23.78 14.38 11.40
N LYS A 393 22.48 14.58 11.31
CA LYS A 393 21.56 13.68 10.61
C LYS A 393 21.53 13.98 9.12
N VAL A 394 21.70 12.95 8.30
CA VAL A 394 21.58 13.01 6.83
C VAL A 394 20.45 12.08 6.40
N ALA A 395 19.46 12.65 5.73
CA ALA A 395 18.40 11.86 5.11
C ALA A 395 18.90 11.24 3.79
N PRO A 396 18.88 9.91 3.61
CA PRO A 396 19.25 9.30 2.34
C PRO A 396 18.51 9.90 1.15
N MET A 397 17.20 10.14 1.29
CA MET A 397 16.37 10.68 0.21
C MET A 397 16.81 12.07 -0.25
N GLU A 398 17.32 12.92 0.65
CA GLU A 398 17.80 14.27 0.30
C GLU A 398 18.96 14.20 -0.69
N VAL A 399 19.86 13.23 -0.51
CA VAL A 399 20.99 12.98 -1.41
C VAL A 399 20.52 12.30 -2.70
N GLU A 400 19.62 11.31 -2.58
CA GLU A 400 19.03 10.57 -3.70
C GLU A 400 18.24 11.48 -4.64
N ASP A 401 17.47 12.42 -4.10
CA ASP A 401 16.65 13.36 -4.89
C ASP A 401 17.55 14.20 -5.81
N ILE A 402 18.70 14.66 -5.33
CA ILE A 402 19.65 15.42 -6.16
C ILE A 402 20.37 14.49 -7.14
N LEU A 403 20.84 13.33 -6.70
CA LEU A 403 21.46 12.34 -7.58
C LEU A 403 20.56 12.00 -8.76
N ASN A 404 19.28 11.77 -8.52
CA ASN A 404 18.31 11.40 -9.54
C ASN A 404 18.00 12.54 -10.55
N THR A 405 18.41 13.79 -10.28
CA THR A 405 18.30 14.89 -11.25
C THR A 405 19.49 14.96 -12.20
N ILE A 406 20.58 14.25 -11.91
CA ILE A 406 21.81 14.29 -12.72
C ILE A 406 21.60 13.51 -14.02
N PRO A 407 21.78 14.14 -15.20
CA PRO A 407 21.67 13.43 -16.48
C PRO A 407 22.62 12.24 -16.56
N GLY A 408 22.08 11.07 -16.92
CA GLY A 408 22.84 9.81 -16.96
C GLY A 408 22.65 8.93 -15.71
N ILE A 409 22.13 9.44 -14.61
CA ILE A 409 21.69 8.62 -13.46
C ILE A 409 20.23 8.20 -13.68
N LYS A 410 19.97 6.90 -13.63
CA LYS A 410 18.65 6.29 -13.79
C LYS A 410 17.96 6.05 -12.45
N GLU A 411 18.75 5.63 -11.47
CA GLU A 411 18.29 5.35 -10.10
C GLU A 411 19.44 5.53 -9.12
N SER A 412 19.12 5.93 -7.89
CA SER A 412 20.09 5.98 -6.80
C SER A 412 19.50 5.49 -5.47
N ALA A 413 20.39 5.05 -4.57
CA ALA A 413 20.07 4.73 -3.19
C ALA A 413 21.26 5.05 -2.30
N CYS A 414 21.03 5.71 -1.16
CA CYS A 414 22.09 6.05 -0.21
C CYS A 414 21.95 5.26 1.09
N ILE A 415 23.08 4.88 1.69
CA ILE A 415 23.15 4.27 3.02
C ILE A 415 24.26 4.90 3.86
N GLY A 416 24.14 4.75 5.20
CA GLY A 416 25.27 4.98 6.10
C GLY A 416 26.17 3.76 6.11
N ILE A 417 27.47 4.00 5.97
CA ILE A 417 28.55 3.02 6.20
C ILE A 417 29.44 3.53 7.32
N PRO A 418 30.16 2.65 8.05
CA PRO A 418 31.15 3.10 9.02
C PRO A 418 32.17 4.04 8.35
N ASP A 419 32.49 5.13 9.04
CA ASP A 419 33.54 6.06 8.58
C ASP A 419 34.88 5.35 8.50
N PRO A 420 35.53 5.30 7.31
CA PRO A 420 36.86 4.66 7.16
C PRO A 420 37.93 5.24 8.09
N ASP A 421 37.83 6.53 8.42
CA ASP A 421 38.77 7.23 9.32
C ASP A 421 38.39 7.09 10.80
N GLY A 422 37.22 6.51 11.10
CA GLY A 422 36.74 6.24 12.47
C GLY A 422 36.40 7.49 13.30
N VAL A 423 36.27 8.67 12.68
CA VAL A 423 36.05 9.97 13.34
C VAL A 423 34.57 10.34 13.40
N LEU A 424 33.84 10.15 12.30
CA LEU A 424 32.48 10.64 12.15
C LEU A 424 31.39 9.61 12.52
N GLY A 425 31.80 8.37 12.83
CA GLY A 425 30.90 7.26 13.08
C GLY A 425 30.35 6.67 11.79
N GLU A 426 29.44 7.35 11.12
CA GLU A 426 28.95 6.97 9.78
C GLU A 426 29.29 8.07 8.76
N VAL A 427 29.35 7.67 7.48
CA VAL A 427 29.42 8.53 6.31
C VAL A 427 28.48 8.04 5.22
N VAL A 428 28.16 8.90 4.26
CA VAL A 428 27.22 8.59 3.19
C VAL A 428 27.93 7.77 2.11
N LYS A 429 27.34 6.63 1.71
CA LYS A 429 27.67 5.88 0.51
C LYS A 429 26.49 5.90 -0.45
N ALA A 430 26.72 6.24 -1.71
CA ALA A 430 25.72 6.22 -2.76
C ALA A 430 25.89 4.99 -3.66
N PHE A 431 24.78 4.31 -3.96
CA PHE A 431 24.66 3.31 -5.02
C PHE A 431 23.90 3.93 -6.17
N ILE A 432 24.40 3.78 -7.40
CA ILE A 432 23.76 4.35 -8.58
C ILE A 432 23.62 3.32 -9.70
N VAL A 433 22.53 3.44 -10.45
CA VAL A 433 22.38 2.85 -11.78
C VAL A 433 22.55 3.99 -12.78
N ALA A 434 23.67 4.03 -13.47
CA ALA A 434 24.05 5.17 -14.32
C ALA A 434 24.68 4.72 -15.64
N ASP A 435 24.78 5.64 -16.58
CA ASP A 435 25.48 5.44 -17.83
C ASP A 435 27.00 5.33 -17.57
N GLU A 436 27.68 4.43 -18.27
CA GLU A 436 29.12 4.15 -18.07
C GLU A 436 30.03 5.37 -18.31
N SER A 437 29.57 6.32 -19.12
CA SER A 437 30.34 7.53 -19.49
C SER A 437 30.32 8.61 -18.38
N LEU A 438 29.43 8.53 -17.39
CA LEU A 438 29.32 9.52 -16.33
C LEU A 438 30.34 9.23 -15.24
N THR A 439 31.26 10.16 -14.96
CA THR A 439 32.33 10.00 -13.96
C THR A 439 31.89 10.42 -12.56
N ASP A 440 32.58 9.92 -11.51
CA ASP A 440 32.30 10.31 -10.13
C ASP A 440 32.63 11.78 -9.88
N GLU A 441 33.66 12.32 -10.56
CA GLU A 441 33.98 13.75 -10.50
C GLU A 441 32.88 14.63 -11.05
N GLU A 442 32.23 14.23 -12.15
CA GLU A 442 31.08 14.94 -12.72
C GLU A 442 29.88 14.89 -11.79
N ILE A 443 29.60 13.74 -11.19
CA ILE A 443 28.52 13.59 -10.20
C ILE A 443 28.79 14.51 -8.99
N MET A 444 29.99 14.42 -8.41
CA MET A 444 30.38 15.22 -7.25
C MET A 444 30.36 16.73 -7.55
N SER A 445 30.70 17.14 -8.77
CA SER A 445 30.66 18.56 -9.18
C SER A 445 29.23 19.12 -9.17
N GLN A 446 28.22 18.28 -9.42
CA GLN A 446 26.81 18.67 -9.38
C GLN A 446 26.18 18.57 -7.97
N LEU A 447 26.70 17.68 -7.11
CA LEU A 447 26.23 17.56 -5.72
C LEU A 447 26.76 18.69 -4.82
N LYS A 448 28.05 19.05 -4.94
CA LYS A 448 28.71 20.04 -4.07
C LYS A 448 28.01 21.40 -3.96
N PRO A 449 27.42 21.99 -5.01
CA PRO A 449 26.70 23.24 -4.91
C PRO A 449 25.33 23.13 -4.19
N GLN A 450 24.80 21.93 -4.04
CA GLN A 450 23.43 21.68 -3.59
C GLN A 450 23.35 21.01 -2.21
N LEU A 451 24.48 20.45 -1.73
CA LEU A 451 24.54 19.73 -0.44
C LEU A 451 25.71 20.27 0.41
N GLU A 452 25.50 20.27 1.71
CA GLU A 452 26.57 20.52 2.67
C GLU A 452 27.58 19.38 2.66
N VAL A 453 28.84 19.71 2.93
CA VAL A 453 29.98 18.78 2.80
C VAL A 453 29.76 17.45 3.51
N TYR A 454 29.15 17.44 4.69
CA TYR A 454 28.90 16.23 5.46
C TYR A 454 27.80 15.32 4.87
N LYS A 455 27.00 15.81 3.93
CA LYS A 455 25.99 15.05 3.20
C LYS A 455 26.51 14.43 1.90
N LEU A 456 27.68 14.88 1.44
CA LEU A 456 28.27 14.37 0.19
C LEU A 456 28.66 12.90 0.37
N PRO A 457 28.37 12.05 -0.62
CA PRO A 457 28.85 10.67 -0.60
C PRO A 457 30.38 10.60 -0.58
N VAL A 458 30.96 9.82 0.33
CA VAL A 458 32.40 9.52 0.34
C VAL A 458 32.75 8.40 -0.64
N GLU A 459 31.76 7.60 -1.01
CA GLU A 459 31.89 6.49 -1.94
C GLU A 459 30.66 6.45 -2.85
N ILE A 460 30.89 6.25 -4.16
CA ILE A 460 29.86 6.03 -5.18
C ILE A 460 30.10 4.66 -5.80
N GLU A 461 29.16 3.74 -5.65
CA GLU A 461 29.20 2.40 -6.23
C GLU A 461 28.17 2.25 -7.34
N ARG A 462 28.62 1.76 -8.51
CA ARG A 462 27.75 1.45 -9.64
C ARG A 462 27.23 0.02 -9.53
N ILE A 463 25.92 -0.14 -9.62
CA ILE A 463 25.26 -1.43 -9.60
C ILE A 463 24.27 -1.57 -10.77
N CYS A 464 23.97 -2.81 -11.15
CA CYS A 464 23.06 -3.07 -12.27
C CYS A 464 21.63 -2.66 -11.97
N GLU A 465 21.19 -2.80 -10.71
CA GLU A 465 19.84 -2.43 -10.28
C GLU A 465 19.81 -2.12 -8.77
N ILE A 466 18.98 -1.17 -8.36
CA ILE A 466 18.69 -0.90 -6.93
C ILE A 466 17.70 -1.97 -6.41
N PRO A 467 18.07 -2.73 -5.35
CA PRO A 467 17.18 -3.75 -4.81
C PRO A 467 15.91 -3.13 -4.23
N LYS A 468 14.75 -3.61 -4.70
CA LYS A 468 13.43 -3.13 -4.31
C LYS A 468 12.52 -4.26 -3.85
N THR A 469 11.48 -3.92 -3.10
CA THR A 469 10.34 -4.80 -2.84
C THR A 469 9.43 -4.87 -4.07
N ILE A 470 8.49 -5.82 -4.08
CA ILE A 470 7.44 -5.91 -5.12
C ILE A 470 6.64 -4.59 -5.22
N SER A 471 6.48 -3.87 -4.11
CA SER A 471 5.82 -2.56 -4.07
C SER A 471 6.70 -1.38 -4.49
N GLY A 472 7.96 -1.63 -4.92
CA GLY A 472 8.90 -0.61 -5.40
C GLY A 472 9.70 0.11 -4.31
N LYS A 473 9.61 -0.29 -3.03
CA LYS A 473 10.40 0.30 -1.94
C LYS A 473 11.84 -0.19 -1.97
N ILE A 474 12.81 0.72 -1.82
CA ILE A 474 14.24 0.40 -1.76
C ILE A 474 14.54 -0.49 -0.53
N GLN A 475 15.26 -1.57 -0.74
CA GLN A 475 15.70 -2.51 0.30
C GLN A 475 17.13 -2.19 0.74
N ARG A 476 17.33 -1.08 1.48
CA ARG A 476 18.68 -0.59 1.88
C ARG A 476 19.49 -1.61 2.67
N LEU A 477 18.84 -2.53 3.41
CA LEU A 477 19.55 -3.60 4.11
C LEU A 477 20.30 -4.56 3.16
N LYS A 478 19.85 -4.70 1.92
CA LYS A 478 20.55 -5.50 0.92
C LYS A 478 21.78 -4.80 0.33
N LEU A 479 21.89 -3.49 0.52
CA LEU A 479 23.02 -2.66 0.10
C LEU A 479 24.10 -2.58 1.20
N LYS A 480 23.79 -2.97 2.44
CA LYS A 480 24.71 -2.99 3.60
C LYS A 480 25.53 -4.28 3.70
N LYS A 481 25.86 -4.91 2.58
CA LYS A 481 26.65 -6.16 2.57
C LYS A 481 28.14 -5.89 2.71
#